data_bbd86629de6c3db92fa6218ac2745f37
#
_entry.id   bbd86629de6c3db92fa6218ac2745f37
#
_cell.length_a   1.000
_cell.length_b   1.000
_cell.length_c   1.000
_cell.angle_alpha   90.00
_cell.angle_beta   90.00
_cell.angle_gamma   90.00
#
_symmetry.space_group_name_H-M   'P 1'
#
loop_
_entity.id
_entity.type
_entity.pdbx_description
1 polymer ?
#
loop_
_entity_poly.entity_id
_entity_poly.type
_entity_poly.pdbx_seq_one_letter_code
_entity_poly.pdbx_strand_id
1 'polypeptide(L)'
;MDQGLPPSVHSFRMVTDPLANWPRDTPLPIHLVEPGFAPANIKPERVTNWDYYDGAIVMVGVTDGETYSIEGSGVMVAPGLVLSATHVLRDHADAIAARTLSVYCIGVRSGGRADLWAVPRSLRYAEDRSDIMFLGVELNSEISGDWHVSCLPISTRAPAEGEILTIIGYRFDRSETEPLPMINGVRAVGRGDLYIATGETETIYYPQRDRVLAPFPAIEIKCGSLGGMSGGAVIDEGGALVGILSRGWHDDAAPSTAAWIIHALMFDVTLPWPPGAYEPNTPILDLPEDRLKIYGRDNVSLVGPMDLQYTAW
;
A
#
# COMPACT_ATOMS: atom_id res chain seq x y z
N MET A 1 26.25 -15.38 6.01
CA MET A 1 26.06 -16.35 4.90
C MET A 1 24.60 -16.76 4.96
N ASP A 2 23.83 -16.11 4.16
CA ASP A 2 22.37 -16.32 4.07
C ASP A 2 22.19 -17.63 3.28
N GLN A 3 21.86 -18.71 3.96
CA GLN A 3 21.57 -19.97 3.27
C GLN A 3 20.17 -19.85 2.68
N GLY A 4 20.17 -19.58 1.37
CA GLY A 4 19.05 -19.30 0.53
C GLY A 4 17.80 -20.11 0.78
N LEU A 5 16.77 -19.41 1.27
CA LEU A 5 15.40 -19.80 0.99
C LEU A 5 15.17 -19.60 -0.52
N PRO A 6 14.50 -20.52 -1.21
CA PRO A 6 14.21 -20.35 -2.62
C PRO A 6 13.47 -19.04 -2.85
N PRO A 7 13.76 -18.34 -3.96
CA PRO A 7 13.04 -17.11 -4.29
C PRO A 7 11.55 -17.43 -4.37
N SER A 8 10.74 -16.60 -3.74
CA SER A 8 9.28 -16.70 -3.83
C SER A 8 8.87 -16.31 -5.25
N VAL A 9 8.71 -17.29 -6.10
CA VAL A 9 8.12 -17.11 -7.43
C VAL A 9 6.61 -17.08 -7.22
N HIS A 10 6.02 -15.93 -7.46
CA HIS A 10 4.57 -15.73 -7.35
C HIS A 10 3.94 -15.82 -8.74
N SER A 11 2.84 -16.54 -8.85
CA SER A 11 2.16 -16.74 -10.12
C SER A 11 0.70 -16.30 -10.05
N PHE A 12 0.21 -15.76 -11.15
CA PHE A 12 -1.21 -15.41 -11.34
C PHE A 12 -1.64 -15.77 -12.76
N ARG A 13 -2.94 -15.98 -12.92
CA ARG A 13 -3.57 -16.15 -14.24
C ARG A 13 -4.38 -14.90 -14.55
N MET A 14 -4.06 -14.25 -15.66
CA MET A 14 -4.81 -13.07 -16.11
C MET A 14 -6.16 -13.48 -16.68
N VAL A 15 -7.20 -12.71 -16.32
CA VAL A 15 -8.55 -12.83 -16.86
C VAL A 15 -9.14 -11.44 -17.11
N THR A 16 -10.02 -11.32 -18.08
CA THR A 16 -10.68 -10.05 -18.43
C THR A 16 -11.84 -9.70 -17.50
N ASP A 17 -12.49 -10.71 -16.93
CA ASP A 17 -13.59 -10.53 -16.00
C ASP A 17 -13.45 -11.53 -14.83
N PRO A 18 -12.73 -11.16 -13.76
CA PRO A 18 -12.54 -12.02 -12.59
C PRO A 18 -13.84 -12.38 -11.88
N LEU A 19 -14.88 -11.52 -12.01
CA LEU A 19 -16.16 -11.69 -11.34
C LEU A 19 -17.21 -12.42 -12.20
N ALA A 20 -16.86 -12.86 -13.43
CA ALA A 20 -17.80 -13.52 -14.34
C ALA A 20 -18.54 -14.71 -13.71
N ASN A 21 -17.84 -15.44 -12.86
CA ASN A 21 -18.37 -16.62 -12.15
C ASN A 21 -18.75 -16.33 -10.69
N TRP A 22 -18.61 -15.07 -10.23
CA TRP A 22 -18.99 -14.69 -8.88
C TRP A 22 -20.50 -14.52 -8.76
N PRO A 23 -21.18 -15.11 -7.77
CA PRO A 23 -22.62 -14.95 -7.60
C PRO A 23 -22.98 -13.48 -7.39
N ARG A 24 -23.89 -12.94 -8.22
CA ARG A 24 -24.22 -11.51 -8.25
C ARG A 24 -24.70 -10.94 -6.90
N ASP A 25 -25.35 -11.78 -6.10
CA ASP A 25 -25.93 -11.39 -4.81
C ASP A 25 -25.02 -11.76 -3.62
N THR A 26 -23.80 -12.22 -3.89
CA THR A 26 -22.85 -12.59 -2.85
C THR A 26 -21.85 -11.44 -2.65
N PRO A 27 -21.81 -10.81 -1.45
CA PRO A 27 -20.81 -9.81 -1.14
C PRO A 27 -19.39 -10.37 -1.34
N LEU A 28 -18.49 -9.52 -1.81
CA LEU A 28 -17.07 -9.91 -1.86
C LEU A 28 -16.54 -10.09 -0.44
N PRO A 29 -15.89 -11.20 -0.14
CA PRO A 29 -15.31 -11.42 1.17
C PRO A 29 -14.14 -10.46 1.38
N ILE A 30 -14.21 -9.68 2.45
CA ILE A 30 -13.15 -8.76 2.88
C ILE A 30 -12.55 -9.33 4.16
N HIS A 31 -11.24 -9.46 4.18
CA HIS A 31 -10.47 -9.86 5.33
C HIS A 31 -9.69 -8.65 5.86
N LEU A 32 -10.01 -8.21 7.08
CA LEU A 32 -9.18 -7.24 7.77
C LEU A 32 -7.96 -7.96 8.32
N VAL A 33 -6.80 -7.53 7.85
CA VAL A 33 -5.54 -8.08 8.32
C VAL A 33 -5.31 -7.61 9.75
N GLU A 34 -5.11 -8.55 10.64
CA GLU A 34 -4.61 -8.30 11.99
C GLU A 34 -3.13 -8.65 12.00
N PRO A 35 -2.23 -7.68 11.83
CA PRO A 35 -0.81 -7.95 11.81
C PRO A 35 -0.39 -8.57 13.14
N GLY A 36 0.23 -9.74 13.06
CA GLY A 36 0.85 -10.34 14.23
C GLY A 36 2.01 -9.47 14.76
N PHE A 37 2.36 -9.65 16.01
CA PHE A 37 3.46 -8.93 16.64
C PHE A 37 4.73 -9.08 15.81
N ALA A 38 5.25 -7.98 15.28
CA ALA A 38 6.57 -7.97 14.71
C ALA A 38 7.62 -7.99 15.83
N PRO A 39 8.70 -8.77 15.69
CA PRO A 39 9.80 -8.68 16.62
C PRO A 39 10.35 -7.24 16.62
N ALA A 40 10.68 -6.72 17.80
CA ALA A 40 11.25 -5.39 17.96
C ALA A 40 12.65 -5.33 17.32
N ASN A 41 12.75 -5.11 16.02
CA ASN A 41 14.01 -4.97 15.32
C ASN A 41 14.01 -3.68 14.50
N ILE A 42 14.94 -2.79 14.86
CA ILE A 42 15.11 -1.51 14.18
C ILE A 42 15.70 -1.66 12.76
N LYS A 43 16.30 -2.81 12.44
CA LYS A 43 16.78 -3.13 11.09
C LYS A 43 15.72 -3.94 10.35
N PRO A 44 15.51 -3.65 9.05
CA PRO A 44 14.57 -4.42 8.26
C PRO A 44 14.95 -5.90 8.19
N GLU A 45 14.00 -6.75 8.54
CA GLU A 45 14.11 -8.21 8.45
C GLU A 45 13.13 -8.75 7.41
N ARG A 46 13.55 -9.80 6.71
CA ARG A 46 12.69 -10.47 5.73
C ARG A 46 11.55 -11.20 6.44
N VAL A 47 10.34 -10.97 5.97
CA VAL A 47 9.16 -11.71 6.43
C VAL A 47 9.19 -13.12 5.85
N THR A 48 9.13 -14.11 6.71
CA THR A 48 9.14 -15.54 6.32
C THR A 48 7.74 -16.16 6.29
N ASN A 49 6.78 -15.57 7.03
CA ASN A 49 5.39 -15.98 7.02
C ASN A 49 4.53 -14.89 6.38
N TRP A 50 4.05 -15.14 5.17
CA TRP A 50 3.24 -14.25 4.36
C TRP A 50 1.76 -14.25 4.74
N ASP A 51 1.31 -15.25 5.51
CA ASP A 51 -0.10 -15.43 5.84
C ASP A 51 -0.70 -14.23 6.58
N TYR A 52 0.13 -13.47 7.30
CA TYR A 52 -0.31 -12.29 8.04
C TYR A 52 -0.78 -11.14 7.14
N TYR A 53 -0.24 -11.02 5.94
CA TYR A 53 -0.54 -9.85 5.08
C TYR A 53 -1.32 -10.22 3.82
N ASP A 54 -1.33 -11.46 3.46
CA ASP A 54 -2.09 -12.17 2.42
C ASP A 54 -2.66 -11.27 1.30
N GLY A 55 -1.79 -10.51 0.65
CA GLY A 55 -2.12 -9.59 -0.43
C GLY A 55 -2.49 -8.16 -0.02
N ALA A 56 -2.53 -7.82 1.28
CA ALA A 56 -2.81 -6.44 1.72
C ALA A 56 -1.66 -5.48 1.46
N ILE A 57 -0.41 -5.95 1.53
CA ILE A 57 0.75 -5.19 1.06
C ILE A 57 1.01 -5.60 -0.38
N VAL A 58 1.09 -4.63 -1.27
CA VAL A 58 1.24 -4.86 -2.71
C VAL A 58 2.53 -4.27 -3.24
N MET A 59 3.05 -4.89 -4.29
CA MET A 59 4.08 -4.31 -5.13
C MET A 59 3.43 -3.34 -6.10
N VAL A 60 4.01 -2.15 -6.29
CA VAL A 60 3.55 -1.14 -7.25
C VAL A 60 4.55 -1.06 -8.39
N GLY A 61 4.10 -1.15 -9.62
CA GLY A 61 4.96 -1.15 -10.80
C GLY A 61 4.33 -0.55 -12.03
N VAL A 62 5.13 -0.46 -13.08
CA VAL A 62 4.74 0.05 -14.40
C VAL A 62 5.03 -0.96 -15.50
N THR A 63 4.28 -0.88 -16.60
CA THR A 63 4.48 -1.73 -17.78
C THR A 63 4.13 -0.98 -19.06
N ASP A 64 4.89 -1.26 -20.11
CA ASP A 64 4.59 -0.88 -21.50
C ASP A 64 3.80 -1.98 -22.25
N GLY A 65 3.49 -3.08 -21.57
CA GLY A 65 2.85 -4.27 -22.14
C GLY A 65 3.83 -5.38 -22.53
N GLU A 66 5.11 -5.06 -22.70
CA GLU A 66 6.19 -6.01 -23.02
C GLU A 66 7.11 -6.25 -21.82
N THR A 67 7.45 -5.18 -21.13
CA THR A 67 8.30 -5.19 -19.95
C THR A 67 7.55 -4.76 -18.70
N TYR A 68 8.03 -5.20 -17.55
CA TYR A 68 7.48 -4.86 -16.24
C TYR A 68 8.59 -4.37 -15.33
N SER A 69 8.35 -3.26 -14.64
CA SER A 69 9.25 -2.74 -13.60
C SER A 69 8.47 -2.53 -12.31
N ILE A 70 9.05 -2.93 -11.18
CA ILE A 70 8.49 -2.67 -9.87
C ILE A 70 9.23 -1.50 -9.26
N GLU A 71 8.48 -0.50 -8.81
CA GLU A 71 9.01 0.79 -8.37
C GLU A 71 8.93 0.99 -6.85
N GLY A 72 7.99 0.30 -6.19
CA GLY A 72 7.81 0.42 -4.75
C GLY A 72 6.71 -0.47 -4.21
N SER A 73 6.20 -0.08 -3.06
CA SER A 73 5.16 -0.76 -2.31
C SER A 73 3.86 0.02 -2.29
N GLY A 74 2.78 -0.65 -1.89
CA GLY A 74 1.49 -0.05 -1.62
C GLY A 74 0.71 -0.84 -0.58
N VAL A 75 -0.40 -0.29 -0.14
CA VAL A 75 -1.26 -0.85 0.91
C VAL A 75 -2.71 -0.87 0.44
N MET A 76 -3.32 -2.05 0.38
CA MET A 76 -4.75 -2.19 0.15
C MET A 76 -5.51 -1.81 1.43
N VAL A 77 -6.34 -0.78 1.36
CA VAL A 77 -7.12 -0.30 2.52
C VAL A 77 -8.62 -0.54 2.36
N ALA A 78 -9.06 -0.66 1.11
CA ALA A 78 -10.43 -1.06 0.77
C ALA A 78 -10.41 -1.84 -0.55
N PRO A 79 -11.42 -2.67 -0.86
CA PRO A 79 -11.54 -3.26 -2.18
C PRO A 79 -11.49 -2.19 -3.27
N GLY A 80 -10.50 -2.28 -4.16
CA GLY A 80 -10.32 -1.29 -5.23
C GLY A 80 -9.54 -0.03 -4.84
N LEU A 81 -9.02 0.10 -3.61
CA LEU A 81 -8.23 1.24 -3.16
C LEU A 81 -6.89 0.81 -2.57
N VAL A 82 -5.82 1.20 -3.24
CA VAL A 82 -4.44 1.07 -2.75
C VAL A 82 -3.86 2.44 -2.46
N LEU A 83 -3.18 2.59 -1.33
CA LEU A 83 -2.37 3.75 -1.00
C LEU A 83 -0.90 3.44 -1.29
N SER A 84 -0.15 4.42 -1.78
CA SER A 84 1.29 4.33 -2.01
C SER A 84 1.93 5.71 -1.82
N ALA A 85 3.25 5.81 -1.98
CA ALA A 85 3.93 7.11 -1.96
C ALA A 85 3.99 7.72 -3.37
N THR A 86 3.75 9.03 -3.46
CA THR A 86 3.72 9.76 -4.75
C THR A 86 5.04 9.64 -5.49
N HIS A 87 6.17 9.69 -4.78
CA HIS A 87 7.49 9.61 -5.40
C HIS A 87 7.80 8.25 -6.05
N VAL A 88 7.06 7.17 -5.68
CA VAL A 88 7.23 5.83 -6.28
C VAL A 88 7.00 5.86 -7.79
N LEU A 89 6.03 6.65 -8.27
CA LEU A 89 5.72 6.77 -9.69
C LEU A 89 6.11 8.12 -10.31
N ARG A 90 6.86 8.97 -9.57
CA ARG A 90 7.20 10.32 -10.02
C ARG A 90 7.94 10.34 -11.34
N ASP A 91 8.96 9.50 -11.47
CA ASP A 91 9.82 9.46 -12.65
C ASP A 91 9.09 8.93 -13.90
N HIS A 92 7.95 8.29 -13.70
CA HIS A 92 7.09 7.73 -14.76
C HIS A 92 5.85 8.61 -15.05
N ALA A 93 5.69 9.75 -14.37
CA ALA A 93 4.46 10.54 -14.40
C ALA A 93 4.03 10.95 -15.81
N ASP A 94 4.98 11.42 -16.63
CA ASP A 94 4.69 11.87 -17.99
C ASP A 94 4.31 10.70 -18.90
N ALA A 95 4.99 9.56 -18.79
CA ALA A 95 4.69 8.36 -19.56
C ALA A 95 3.32 7.75 -19.20
N ILE A 96 2.96 7.78 -17.91
CA ILE A 96 1.65 7.36 -17.41
C ILE A 96 0.56 8.32 -17.95
N ALA A 97 0.79 9.63 -17.89
CA ALA A 97 -0.14 10.63 -18.40
C ALA A 97 -0.33 10.50 -19.93
N ALA A 98 0.74 10.20 -20.66
CA ALA A 98 0.72 9.92 -22.10
C ALA A 98 0.16 8.53 -22.46
N ARG A 99 -0.14 7.69 -21.46
CA ARG A 99 -0.60 6.30 -21.62
C ARG A 99 0.37 5.40 -22.38
N THR A 100 1.65 5.70 -22.35
CA THR A 100 2.72 4.84 -22.86
C THR A 100 3.18 3.83 -21.81
N LEU A 101 2.93 4.13 -20.52
CA LEU A 101 3.05 3.18 -19.42
C LEU A 101 1.72 3.03 -18.69
N SER A 102 1.44 1.81 -18.27
CA SER A 102 0.32 1.46 -17.39
C SER A 102 0.86 1.12 -16.01
N VAL A 103 0.11 1.49 -14.97
CA VAL A 103 0.42 1.14 -13.58
C VAL A 103 -0.30 -0.15 -13.21
N TYR A 104 0.35 -0.97 -12.42
CA TYR A 104 -0.24 -2.19 -11.86
C TYR A 104 0.21 -2.40 -10.41
N CYS A 105 -0.57 -3.19 -9.67
CA CYS A 105 -0.20 -3.67 -8.35
C CYS A 105 -0.25 -5.20 -8.31
N ILE A 106 0.60 -5.79 -7.48
CA ILE A 106 0.63 -7.24 -7.28
C ILE A 106 0.56 -7.50 -5.79
N GLY A 107 -0.50 -8.16 -5.35
CA GLY A 107 -0.67 -8.68 -4.00
C GLY A 107 -0.21 -10.13 -3.93
N VAL A 108 0.80 -10.39 -3.11
CA VAL A 108 1.29 -11.76 -2.92
C VAL A 108 0.48 -12.44 -1.82
N ARG A 109 0.02 -13.66 -2.12
CA ARG A 109 -0.77 -14.47 -1.22
C ARG A 109 0.00 -15.67 -0.69
N SER A 110 -0.49 -16.22 0.40
CA SER A 110 -0.02 -17.50 0.91
C SER A 110 -0.08 -18.59 -0.18
N GLY A 111 0.86 -19.52 -0.12
CA GLY A 111 0.95 -20.62 -1.09
C GLY A 111 1.52 -20.24 -2.47
N GLY A 112 2.20 -19.07 -2.59
CA GLY A 112 2.87 -18.64 -3.83
C GLY A 112 1.94 -18.13 -4.92
N ARG A 113 0.68 -17.86 -4.59
CA ARG A 113 -0.29 -17.19 -5.48
C ARG A 113 -0.10 -15.69 -5.43
N ALA A 114 -0.57 -14.99 -6.45
CA ALA A 114 -0.61 -13.55 -6.46
C ALA A 114 -1.87 -13.03 -7.14
N ASP A 115 -2.34 -11.87 -6.70
CA ASP A 115 -3.39 -11.11 -7.37
C ASP A 115 -2.75 -9.99 -8.19
N LEU A 116 -3.16 -9.88 -9.45
CA LEU A 116 -2.82 -8.76 -10.31
C LEU A 116 -3.95 -7.74 -10.31
N TRP A 117 -3.60 -6.51 -10.03
CA TRP A 117 -4.49 -5.36 -10.03
C TRP A 117 -4.04 -4.37 -11.09
N ALA A 118 -4.87 -4.08 -12.09
CA ALA A 118 -4.67 -2.97 -12.99
C ALA A 118 -5.04 -1.65 -12.29
N VAL A 119 -4.37 -0.57 -12.65
CA VAL A 119 -4.61 0.76 -12.09
C VAL A 119 -5.14 1.69 -13.19
N PRO A 120 -6.45 1.70 -13.49
CA PRO A 120 -7.01 2.60 -14.48
C PRO A 120 -7.02 4.07 -14.04
N ARG A 121 -6.91 4.31 -12.74
CA ARG A 121 -6.93 5.66 -12.15
C ARG A 121 -5.91 5.80 -11.04
N SER A 122 -5.17 6.90 -11.06
CA SER A 122 -4.31 7.33 -9.95
C SER A 122 -4.60 8.78 -9.62
N LEU A 123 -4.65 9.11 -8.34
CA LEU A 123 -4.79 10.45 -7.83
C LEU A 123 -3.61 10.76 -6.92
N ARG A 124 -2.93 11.88 -7.16
CA ARG A 124 -1.79 12.33 -6.37
C ARG A 124 -2.13 13.63 -5.67
N TYR A 125 -1.63 13.77 -4.46
CA TYR A 125 -1.60 15.06 -3.80
C TYR A 125 -0.64 16.04 -4.48
N ALA A 126 -0.86 17.33 -4.25
CA ALA A 126 0.19 18.29 -4.40
C ALA A 126 1.33 17.93 -3.43
N GLU A 127 2.56 17.95 -3.91
CA GLU A 127 3.74 17.44 -3.17
C GLU A 127 4.01 18.18 -1.85
N ASP A 128 3.51 19.42 -1.71
CA ASP A 128 3.58 20.24 -0.51
C ASP A 128 2.54 19.88 0.56
N ARG A 129 1.65 18.93 0.28
CA ARG A 129 0.58 18.53 1.21
C ARG A 129 0.72 17.11 1.74
N SER A 130 1.17 16.20 0.90
CA SER A 130 1.41 14.82 1.29
C SER A 130 2.21 14.09 0.20
N ASP A 131 2.99 13.09 0.61
CA ASP A 131 3.60 12.14 -0.31
C ASP A 131 2.71 10.88 -0.52
N ILE A 132 1.41 10.97 -0.22
CA ILE A 132 0.49 9.85 -0.41
C ILE A 132 -0.14 9.93 -1.80
N MET A 133 -0.24 8.79 -2.45
CA MET A 133 -0.91 8.59 -3.74
C MET A 133 -2.02 7.55 -3.57
N PHE A 134 -3.14 7.78 -4.26
CA PHE A 134 -4.28 6.87 -4.33
C PHE A 134 -4.29 6.15 -5.67
N LEU A 135 -4.41 4.85 -5.63
CA LEU A 135 -4.53 4.00 -6.81
C LEU A 135 -5.90 3.33 -6.76
N GLY A 136 -6.79 3.72 -7.66
CA GLY A 136 -8.02 2.99 -7.94
C GLY A 136 -7.68 1.77 -8.76
N VAL A 137 -7.88 0.58 -8.21
CA VAL A 137 -7.43 -0.69 -8.80
C VAL A 137 -8.59 -1.59 -9.18
N GLU A 138 -8.41 -2.36 -10.24
CA GLU A 138 -9.33 -3.40 -10.72
C GLU A 138 -8.62 -4.74 -10.74
N LEU A 139 -9.27 -5.78 -10.20
CA LEU A 139 -8.70 -7.12 -10.23
C LEU A 139 -8.64 -7.66 -11.66
N ASN A 140 -7.47 -8.20 -12.05
CA ASN A 140 -7.20 -8.76 -13.36
C ASN A 140 -6.68 -10.20 -13.31
N SER A 141 -6.72 -10.82 -12.15
CA SER A 141 -6.36 -12.23 -11.95
C SER A 141 -7.58 -13.08 -11.61
N GLU A 142 -7.47 -14.38 -11.90
CA GLU A 142 -8.51 -15.36 -11.64
C GLU A 142 -8.78 -15.51 -10.15
N ILE A 143 -10.06 -15.45 -9.77
CA ILE A 143 -10.53 -15.76 -8.42
C ILE A 143 -10.65 -17.28 -8.28
N SER A 144 -10.08 -17.85 -7.23
CA SER A 144 -10.15 -19.28 -6.96
C SER A 144 -10.28 -19.60 -5.47
N GLY A 145 -11.12 -20.60 -5.17
CA GLY A 145 -11.24 -21.18 -3.83
C GLY A 145 -11.75 -20.20 -2.76
N ASP A 146 -10.96 -20.02 -1.75
CA ASP A 146 -11.17 -19.17 -0.57
C ASP A 146 -10.70 -17.71 -0.73
N TRP A 147 -10.71 -17.23 -1.97
CA TRP A 147 -10.25 -15.88 -2.29
C TRP A 147 -11.05 -14.80 -1.54
N HIS A 148 -10.35 -13.80 -1.07
CA HIS A 148 -10.88 -12.62 -0.40
C HIS A 148 -9.98 -11.40 -0.69
N VAL A 149 -10.49 -10.21 -0.46
CA VAL A 149 -9.67 -9.00 -0.48
C VAL A 149 -9.14 -8.76 0.92
N SER A 150 -7.83 -8.72 1.07
CA SER A 150 -7.19 -8.39 2.35
C SER A 150 -6.94 -6.89 2.41
N CYS A 151 -7.40 -6.24 3.48
CA CYS A 151 -7.28 -4.81 3.69
C CYS A 151 -6.71 -4.50 5.07
N LEU A 152 -5.89 -3.45 5.17
CA LEU A 152 -5.48 -2.89 6.45
C LEU A 152 -6.50 -1.83 6.91
N PRO A 153 -6.94 -1.86 8.17
CA PRO A 153 -7.73 -0.77 8.72
C PRO A 153 -6.88 0.50 8.86
N ILE A 154 -7.52 1.65 8.84
CA ILE A 154 -6.88 2.95 9.05
C ILE A 154 -7.13 3.42 10.47
N SER A 155 -6.18 4.12 11.10
CA SER A 155 -6.36 4.84 12.34
C SER A 155 -6.29 6.35 12.10
N THR A 156 -7.27 7.09 12.64
CA THR A 156 -7.24 8.56 12.64
C THR A 156 -6.33 9.12 13.73
N ARG A 157 -5.91 8.28 14.67
CA ARG A 157 -5.10 8.67 15.82
C ARG A 157 -3.69 9.08 15.39
N ALA A 158 -3.18 10.15 15.97
CA ALA A 158 -1.75 10.45 15.91
C ALA A 158 -0.99 9.50 16.85
N PRO A 159 0.08 8.82 16.39
CA PRO A 159 0.93 8.05 17.29
C PRO A 159 1.55 8.94 18.35
N ALA A 160 1.76 8.43 19.56
CA ALA A 160 2.46 9.17 20.59
C ALA A 160 3.99 9.05 20.41
N GLU A 161 4.77 10.05 20.87
CA GLU A 161 6.22 9.93 20.96
C GLU A 161 6.58 8.71 21.86
N GLY A 162 7.52 7.89 21.42
CA GLY A 162 7.90 6.64 22.08
C GLY A 162 6.98 5.44 21.79
N GLU A 163 5.86 5.65 21.10
CA GLU A 163 4.99 4.56 20.68
C GLU A 163 5.68 3.71 19.60
N ILE A 164 5.52 2.41 19.69
CA ILE A 164 6.11 1.47 18.74
C ILE A 164 5.29 1.43 17.47
N LEU A 165 5.96 1.67 16.34
CA LEU A 165 5.40 1.54 15.00
C LEU A 165 6.15 0.48 14.22
N THR A 166 5.43 -0.18 13.33
CA THR A 166 5.98 -1.18 12.42
C THR A 166 5.89 -0.68 10.99
N ILE A 167 7.00 -0.71 10.26
CA ILE A 167 7.05 -0.42 8.82
C ILE A 167 7.14 -1.72 8.03
N ILE A 168 6.38 -1.80 6.93
CA ILE A 168 6.28 -3.00 6.10
C ILE A 168 6.27 -2.60 4.63
N GLY A 169 7.11 -3.26 3.84
CA GLY A 169 7.16 -3.02 2.40
C GLY A 169 8.03 -4.03 1.68
N TYR A 170 7.94 -4.03 0.37
CA TYR A 170 8.74 -4.90 -0.49
C TYR A 170 10.12 -4.32 -0.76
N ARG A 171 11.12 -5.17 -0.79
CA ARG A 171 12.43 -4.86 -1.35
C ARG A 171 12.55 -5.48 -2.73
N PHE A 172 13.10 -4.70 -3.66
CA PHE A 172 13.42 -5.17 -5.01
C PHE A 172 14.90 -4.97 -5.27
N ASP A 173 15.48 -5.95 -5.95
CA ASP A 173 16.79 -5.75 -6.57
C ASP A 173 16.54 -5.19 -7.97
N ARG A 174 16.80 -3.88 -8.15
CA ARG A 174 16.58 -3.17 -9.43
C ARG A 174 17.40 -3.73 -10.59
N SER A 175 18.32 -4.64 -10.35
CA SER A 175 19.16 -5.27 -11.39
C SER A 175 18.47 -6.39 -12.16
N GLU A 176 17.29 -6.85 -11.72
CA GLU A 176 16.57 -7.99 -12.33
C GLU A 176 15.33 -7.55 -13.12
N THR A 177 15.50 -6.70 -14.14
CA THR A 177 14.48 -6.53 -15.18
C THR A 177 14.59 -7.70 -16.16
N GLU A 178 14.07 -8.84 -15.80
CA GLU A 178 13.88 -9.94 -16.75
C GLU A 178 12.45 -9.91 -17.32
N PRO A 179 12.28 -10.15 -18.63
CA PRO A 179 10.95 -10.36 -19.17
C PRO A 179 10.36 -11.60 -18.49
N LEU A 180 9.20 -11.43 -17.85
CA LEU A 180 8.53 -12.50 -17.15
C LEU A 180 8.07 -13.57 -18.15
N PRO A 181 8.59 -14.81 -18.10
CA PRO A 181 8.20 -15.84 -19.04
C PRO A 181 6.71 -16.18 -18.88
N MET A 182 6.00 -16.21 -19.99
CA MET A 182 4.65 -16.76 -20.05
C MET A 182 4.72 -18.28 -20.05
N ILE A 183 4.28 -18.92 -18.97
CA ILE A 183 4.17 -20.38 -18.88
C ILE A 183 2.68 -20.73 -18.83
N ASN A 184 2.15 -21.34 -19.88
CA ASN A 184 0.76 -21.84 -19.97
C ASN A 184 -0.32 -20.78 -19.60
N GLY A 185 -0.15 -19.52 -20.00
CA GLY A 185 -1.07 -18.42 -19.68
C GLY A 185 -0.95 -17.91 -18.24
N VAL A 186 -0.01 -18.40 -17.46
CA VAL A 186 0.36 -17.91 -16.14
C VAL A 186 1.59 -17.02 -16.27
N ARG A 187 1.55 -15.83 -15.72
CA ARG A 187 2.72 -14.98 -15.61
C ARG A 187 3.37 -15.19 -14.25
N ALA A 188 4.65 -15.52 -14.24
CA ALA A 188 5.45 -15.49 -13.03
C ALA A 188 5.85 -14.03 -12.73
N VAL A 189 5.69 -13.60 -11.52
CA VAL A 189 6.12 -12.27 -11.08
C VAL A 189 7.52 -12.36 -10.52
N GLY A 190 8.36 -11.39 -10.86
CA GLY A 190 9.73 -11.30 -10.35
C GLY A 190 9.81 -11.29 -8.82
N ARG A 191 10.98 -11.51 -8.30
CA ARG A 191 11.28 -11.68 -6.88
C ARG A 191 11.09 -10.39 -6.12
N GLY A 192 10.07 -10.31 -5.29
CA GLY A 192 9.94 -9.30 -4.26
C GLY A 192 9.90 -9.96 -2.90
N ASP A 193 10.80 -9.58 -2.01
CA ASP A 193 10.77 -10.02 -0.62
C ASP A 193 10.10 -8.96 0.24
N LEU A 194 9.18 -9.37 1.10
CA LEU A 194 8.56 -8.50 2.08
C LEU A 194 9.50 -8.32 3.28
N TYR A 195 9.69 -7.08 3.69
CA TYR A 195 10.52 -6.70 4.83
C TYR A 195 9.71 -5.94 5.85
N ILE A 196 10.11 -6.09 7.11
CA ILE A 196 9.49 -5.48 8.26
C ILE A 196 10.57 -4.91 9.19
N ALA A 197 10.34 -3.73 9.75
CA ALA A 197 11.15 -3.17 10.81
C ALA A 197 10.25 -2.48 11.84
N THR A 198 10.70 -2.41 13.07
CA THR A 198 9.93 -1.87 14.20
C THR A 198 10.77 -0.85 14.95
N GLY A 199 10.21 0.31 15.28
CA GLY A 199 10.89 1.34 16.02
C GLY A 199 9.94 2.28 16.75
N GLU A 200 10.51 3.04 17.69
CA GLU A 200 9.77 4.07 18.42
C GLU A 200 9.46 5.25 17.50
N THR A 201 8.28 5.84 17.67
CA THR A 201 7.96 7.16 17.12
C THR A 201 8.88 8.19 17.74
N GLU A 202 9.71 8.84 16.94
CA GLU A 202 10.62 9.88 17.42
C GLU A 202 9.89 11.21 17.56
N THR A 203 9.19 11.61 16.51
CA THR A 203 8.46 12.88 16.48
C THR A 203 7.40 12.87 15.38
N ILE A 204 6.34 13.63 15.60
CA ILE A 204 5.33 13.95 14.59
C ILE A 204 5.48 15.41 14.19
N TYR A 205 5.72 15.63 12.93
CA TYR A 205 5.82 16.97 12.36
C TYR A 205 4.49 17.41 11.79
N TYR A 206 4.01 18.57 12.26
CA TYR A 206 2.80 19.20 11.74
C TYR A 206 2.98 20.73 11.71
N PRO A 207 2.64 21.45 10.65
CA PRO A 207 2.00 20.97 9.42
C PRO A 207 2.97 20.32 8.42
N GLN A 208 4.28 20.34 8.66
CA GLN A 208 5.30 19.77 7.78
C GLN A 208 6.58 19.47 8.56
N ARG A 209 7.38 18.51 8.07
CA ARG A 209 8.70 18.20 8.64
C ARG A 209 9.72 19.27 8.25
N ASP A 210 9.84 19.55 6.96
CA ASP A 210 10.73 20.60 6.43
C ASP A 210 10.24 21.04 5.03
N ARG A 211 10.83 22.11 4.51
CA ARG A 211 10.36 22.71 3.24
C ARG A 211 10.87 22.01 1.99
N VAL A 212 11.80 21.07 2.09
CA VAL A 212 12.51 20.53 0.95
C VAL A 212 12.29 19.03 0.80
N LEU A 213 12.51 18.29 1.88
CA LEU A 213 12.50 16.82 1.84
C LEU A 213 11.13 16.23 2.16
N ALA A 214 10.40 16.84 3.12
CA ALA A 214 9.07 16.41 3.52
C ALA A 214 8.21 17.63 3.85
N PRO A 215 7.73 18.39 2.83
CA PRO A 215 6.91 19.57 3.02
C PRO A 215 5.45 19.23 3.37
N PHE A 216 5.26 18.16 4.13
CA PHE A 216 3.97 17.61 4.53
C PHE A 216 4.02 17.06 5.96
N PRO A 217 2.87 16.84 6.60
CA PRO A 217 2.79 16.20 7.90
C PRO A 217 3.41 14.80 7.88
N ALA A 218 4.34 14.56 8.78
CA ALA A 218 5.18 13.36 8.75
C ALA A 218 5.39 12.77 10.14
N ILE A 219 5.61 11.46 10.16
CA ILE A 219 6.00 10.69 11.34
C ILE A 219 7.45 10.24 11.15
N GLU A 220 8.32 10.54 12.10
CA GLU A 220 9.69 10.02 12.13
C GLU A 220 9.79 8.83 13.08
N ILE A 221 10.38 7.73 12.60
CA ILE A 221 10.40 6.43 13.28
C ILE A 221 11.84 5.97 13.40
N LYS A 222 12.26 5.58 14.61
CA LYS A 222 13.62 5.10 14.91
C LYS A 222 13.85 3.67 14.42
N CYS A 223 13.59 3.42 13.14
CA CYS A 223 13.96 2.17 12.49
C CYS A 223 14.34 2.43 11.03
N GLY A 224 15.14 1.52 10.47
CA GLY A 224 15.58 1.61 9.09
C GLY A 224 14.53 1.12 8.09
N SER A 225 14.71 1.51 6.82
CA SER A 225 13.98 0.98 5.68
C SER A 225 14.90 0.72 4.50
N LEU A 226 14.48 -0.14 3.60
CA LEU A 226 15.26 -0.53 2.42
C LEU A 226 14.65 0.07 1.14
N GLY A 227 15.47 0.15 0.09
CA GLY A 227 14.99 0.55 -1.23
C GLY A 227 13.87 -0.38 -1.71
N GLY A 228 12.77 0.21 -2.24
CA GLY A 228 11.56 -0.53 -2.63
C GLY A 228 10.47 -0.56 -1.55
N MET A 229 10.78 -0.35 -0.26
CA MET A 229 9.75 -0.29 0.80
C MET A 229 8.92 1.00 0.75
N SER A 230 9.34 2.03 0.03
CA SER A 230 8.57 3.26 -0.19
C SER A 230 7.16 2.96 -0.68
N GLY A 231 6.17 3.63 -0.10
CA GLY A 231 4.74 3.36 -0.33
C GLY A 231 4.16 2.25 0.54
N GLY A 232 4.97 1.55 1.31
CA GLY A 232 4.55 0.51 2.23
C GLY A 232 3.85 1.05 3.48
N ALA A 233 3.34 0.14 4.29
CA ALA A 233 2.55 0.45 5.48
C ALA A 233 3.41 0.92 6.64
N VAL A 234 2.90 1.89 7.40
CA VAL A 234 3.30 2.18 8.77
C VAL A 234 2.09 1.93 9.66
N ILE A 235 2.20 0.93 10.54
CA ILE A 235 1.11 0.46 11.38
C ILE A 235 1.43 0.63 12.87
N ASP A 236 0.39 0.89 13.66
CA ASP A 236 0.49 0.95 15.11
C ASP A 236 0.42 -0.45 15.74
N GLU A 237 0.57 -0.52 17.07
CA GLU A 237 0.49 -1.79 17.81
C GLU A 237 -0.90 -2.46 17.71
N GLY A 238 -1.95 -1.69 17.40
CA GLY A 238 -3.29 -2.22 17.14
C GLY A 238 -3.47 -2.80 15.73
N GLY A 239 -2.44 -2.71 14.89
CA GLY A 239 -2.46 -3.19 13.50
C GLY A 239 -3.12 -2.24 12.51
N ALA A 240 -3.39 -1.01 12.91
CA ALA A 240 -3.99 -0.02 12.03
C ALA A 240 -2.95 0.85 11.32
N LEU A 241 -3.23 1.19 10.08
CA LEU A 241 -2.40 2.04 9.24
C LEU A 241 -2.45 3.48 9.77
N VAL A 242 -1.31 4.03 10.16
CA VAL A 242 -1.14 5.42 10.62
C VAL A 242 -0.36 6.29 9.62
N GLY A 243 0.34 5.68 8.68
CA GLY A 243 1.12 6.39 7.68
C GLY A 243 1.56 5.53 6.51
N ILE A 244 2.06 6.18 5.48
CA ILE A 244 2.67 5.55 4.31
C ILE A 244 4.17 5.88 4.32
N LEU A 245 5.01 4.85 4.23
CA LEU A 245 6.45 5.01 4.23
C LEU A 245 6.88 5.86 3.03
N SER A 246 7.49 7.00 3.32
CA SER A 246 7.92 7.96 2.30
C SER A 246 9.42 7.85 2.03
N ARG A 247 10.24 7.89 3.07
CA ARG A 247 11.69 7.94 2.91
C ARG A 247 12.41 7.12 3.98
N GLY A 248 13.51 6.49 3.56
CA GLY A 248 14.57 6.00 4.43
C GLY A 248 15.88 6.70 4.10
N TRP A 249 16.77 6.76 5.04
CA TRP A 249 18.14 7.17 4.81
C TRP A 249 18.97 5.94 4.38
N HIS A 250 20.11 6.15 3.74
CA HIS A 250 20.92 5.06 3.15
C HIS A 250 21.54 4.07 4.16
N ASP A 251 21.17 4.15 5.43
CA ASP A 251 21.61 3.26 6.50
C ASP A 251 20.42 2.42 6.99
N ASP A 252 20.60 1.10 7.07
CA ASP A 252 19.58 0.14 7.52
C ASP A 252 19.06 0.40 8.95
N ALA A 253 19.72 1.24 9.74
CA ALA A 253 19.34 1.62 11.09
C ALA A 253 18.99 3.11 11.25
N ALA A 254 19.08 3.90 10.16
CA ALA A 254 18.77 5.31 10.20
C ALA A 254 17.24 5.53 10.26
N PRO A 255 16.76 6.63 10.85
CA PRO A 255 15.34 6.89 10.97
C PRO A 255 14.62 6.88 9.63
N SER A 256 13.40 6.36 9.63
CA SER A 256 12.49 6.41 8.49
C SER A 256 11.45 7.49 8.67
N THR A 257 11.03 8.10 7.57
CA THR A 257 9.98 9.12 7.55
C THR A 257 8.75 8.58 6.81
N ALA A 258 7.59 8.66 7.43
CA ALA A 258 6.30 8.33 6.82
C ALA A 258 5.46 9.58 6.62
N ALA A 259 4.70 9.63 5.53
CA ALA A 259 3.63 10.59 5.37
C ALA A 259 2.46 10.19 6.28
N TRP A 260 2.01 11.08 7.16
CA TRP A 260 0.90 10.81 8.06
C TRP A 260 -0.41 10.68 7.28
N ILE A 261 -1.15 9.58 7.53
CA ILE A 261 -2.30 9.19 6.71
C ILE A 261 -3.50 10.13 6.82
N ILE A 262 -3.56 10.94 7.86
CA ILE A 262 -4.74 11.74 8.17
C ILE A 262 -5.20 12.62 7.00
N HIS A 263 -4.25 13.17 6.25
CA HIS A 263 -4.56 13.97 5.07
C HIS A 263 -5.18 13.16 3.93
N ALA A 264 -4.96 11.84 3.90
CA ALA A 264 -5.57 10.96 2.92
C ALA A 264 -7.09 10.90 3.05
N LEU A 265 -7.60 11.04 4.27
CA LEU A 265 -9.03 10.89 4.57
C LEU A 265 -9.92 11.97 3.95
N MET A 266 -9.34 13.14 3.63
CA MET A 266 -10.05 14.28 3.04
C MET A 266 -10.31 14.15 1.54
N PHE A 267 -9.62 13.21 0.87
CA PHE A 267 -9.68 13.15 -0.59
C PHE A 267 -10.90 12.44 -1.09
N ASP A 268 -11.50 13.03 -2.14
CA ASP A 268 -12.53 12.40 -2.93
C ASP A 268 -11.90 11.35 -3.84
N VAL A 269 -12.42 10.13 -3.78
CA VAL A 269 -12.02 9.04 -4.66
C VAL A 269 -13.18 8.58 -5.52
N THR A 270 -12.87 8.11 -6.72
CA THR A 270 -13.78 7.38 -7.59
C THR A 270 -13.17 6.03 -7.84
N LEU A 271 -13.67 5.01 -7.16
CA LEU A 271 -13.11 3.67 -7.19
C LEU A 271 -13.79 2.85 -8.30
N PRO A 272 -13.00 2.22 -9.18
CA PRO A 272 -13.54 1.47 -10.31
C PRO A 272 -14.05 0.09 -9.90
N TRP A 273 -13.58 -0.45 -8.76
CA TRP A 273 -13.83 -1.82 -8.37
C TRP A 273 -14.12 -1.96 -6.87
N PRO A 274 -15.04 -2.84 -6.42
CA PRO A 274 -15.94 -3.65 -7.25
C PRO A 274 -16.96 -2.77 -8.00
N PRO A 275 -17.40 -3.18 -9.21
CA PRO A 275 -18.34 -2.38 -9.98
C PRO A 275 -19.62 -2.06 -9.19
N GLY A 276 -19.98 -0.78 -9.12
CA GLY A 276 -21.18 -0.30 -8.43
C GLY A 276 -21.14 -0.35 -6.90
N ALA A 277 -19.97 -0.63 -6.31
CA ALA A 277 -19.82 -0.70 -4.85
C ALA A 277 -19.64 0.66 -4.17
N TYR A 278 -19.26 1.67 -4.92
CA TYR A 278 -18.94 3.00 -4.40
C TYR A 278 -19.61 4.09 -5.23
N GLU A 279 -20.06 5.14 -4.55
CA GLU A 279 -20.46 6.36 -5.21
C GLU A 279 -19.21 7.13 -5.70
N PRO A 280 -19.25 7.74 -6.88
CA PRO A 280 -18.12 8.51 -7.39
C PRO A 280 -17.89 9.78 -6.56
N ASN A 281 -16.63 10.24 -6.50
CA ASN A 281 -16.20 11.44 -5.77
C ASN A 281 -16.63 11.43 -4.29
N THR A 282 -16.44 10.30 -3.64
CA THR A 282 -16.69 10.13 -2.21
C THR A 282 -15.41 10.37 -1.42
N PRO A 283 -15.40 11.22 -0.39
CA PRO A 283 -14.28 11.32 0.53
C PRO A 283 -13.91 9.96 1.12
N ILE A 284 -12.63 9.69 1.30
CA ILE A 284 -12.20 8.41 1.88
C ILE A 284 -12.83 8.21 3.26
N LEU A 285 -12.93 9.31 4.04
CA LEU A 285 -13.57 9.28 5.36
C LEU A 285 -15.02 8.78 5.30
N ASP A 286 -15.73 9.04 4.19
CA ASP A 286 -17.15 8.72 4.02
C ASP A 286 -17.39 7.39 3.29
N LEU A 287 -16.34 6.67 2.92
CA LEU A 287 -16.49 5.33 2.33
C LEU A 287 -17.23 4.39 3.30
N PRO A 288 -18.06 3.45 2.79
CA PRO A 288 -18.85 2.53 3.61
C PRO A 288 -17.98 1.75 4.62
N GLU A 289 -18.43 1.64 5.87
CA GLU A 289 -17.67 1.00 6.96
C GLU A 289 -17.47 -0.51 6.74
N ASP A 290 -18.37 -1.14 6.02
CA ASP A 290 -18.23 -2.54 5.59
C ASP A 290 -17.19 -2.74 4.48
N ARG A 291 -16.64 -1.65 3.93
CA ARG A 291 -15.61 -1.65 2.88
C ARG A 291 -14.28 -1.11 3.38
N LEU A 292 -14.31 -0.03 4.16
CA LEU A 292 -13.13 0.61 4.73
C LEU A 292 -13.30 0.78 6.24
N LYS A 293 -12.51 0.05 7.01
CA LYS A 293 -12.48 0.20 8.46
C LYS A 293 -11.57 1.35 8.86
N ILE A 294 -12.14 2.36 9.53
CA ILE A 294 -11.40 3.49 10.08
C ILE A 294 -11.65 3.55 11.59
N TYR A 295 -10.62 3.29 12.37
CA TYR A 295 -10.68 3.46 13.83
C TYR A 295 -10.63 4.94 14.17
N GLY A 296 -11.52 5.39 15.06
CA GLY A 296 -11.65 6.80 15.43
C GLY A 296 -12.30 7.67 14.36
N ARG A 297 -13.07 7.09 13.44
CA ARG A 297 -13.81 7.83 12.39
C ARG A 297 -14.62 8.98 12.98
N ASP A 298 -15.32 8.75 14.10
CA ASP A 298 -16.17 9.74 14.75
C ASP A 298 -15.38 10.92 15.38
N ASN A 299 -14.08 10.78 15.54
CA ASN A 299 -13.21 11.84 16.08
C ASN A 299 -12.74 12.83 15.02
N VAL A 300 -13.09 12.58 13.76
CA VAL A 300 -12.66 13.40 12.61
C VAL A 300 -13.88 13.81 11.82
N SER A 301 -13.96 15.06 11.44
CA SER A 301 -14.98 15.55 10.52
C SER A 301 -14.39 16.45 9.46
N LEU A 302 -14.98 16.43 8.27
CA LEU A 302 -14.65 17.34 7.19
C LEU A 302 -15.37 18.66 7.45
N VAL A 303 -14.63 19.77 7.62
CA VAL A 303 -15.20 21.10 7.80
C VAL A 303 -15.10 21.96 6.54
N GLY A 304 -14.46 21.47 5.49
CA GLY A 304 -14.31 22.11 4.18
C GLY A 304 -13.60 21.18 3.21
N PRO A 305 -13.50 21.59 1.94
CA PRO A 305 -12.93 20.72 0.89
C PRO A 305 -11.44 20.51 1.07
N MET A 306 -10.84 20.45 2.16
CA MET A 306 -9.44 20.16 2.46
C MET A 306 -9.11 20.49 3.94
N ASP A 307 -10.12 20.61 4.80
CA ASP A 307 -9.93 20.88 6.20
C ASP A 307 -10.58 19.79 7.05
N LEU A 308 -9.78 19.21 7.93
CA LEU A 308 -10.23 18.26 8.95
C LEU A 308 -10.31 18.94 10.30
N GLN A 309 -11.36 18.68 11.02
CA GLN A 309 -11.47 19.00 12.41
C GLN A 309 -11.37 17.74 13.25
N TYR A 310 -10.50 17.77 14.26
CA TYR A 310 -10.46 16.76 15.29
C TYR A 310 -11.34 17.20 16.46
N THR A 311 -12.23 16.33 16.89
CA THR A 311 -12.78 16.38 18.23
C THR A 311 -11.79 15.67 19.14
N ALA A 312 -11.39 16.33 20.24
CA ALA A 312 -10.35 15.83 21.15
C ALA A 312 -10.51 14.35 21.49
N TRP A 313 -9.39 13.70 21.56
CA TRP A 313 -9.24 12.32 22.04
C TRP A 313 -9.52 12.24 23.53
#